data_b5ac8f86546cbf22afcfc67bc5faef32
#
_entry.id   b5ac8f86546cbf22afcfc67bc5faef32
#
_cell.length_a   1.000
_cell.length_b   1.000
_cell.length_c   1.000
_cell.angle_alpha   90.00
_cell.angle_beta   90.00
_cell.angle_gamma   90.00
#
_symmetry.space_group_name_H-M   'P 1'
#
loop_
_entity.id
_entity.type
_entity.pdbx_description
1 polymer ?
#
loop_
_entity_poly.entity_id
_entity_poly.type
_entity_poly.pdbx_seq_one_letter_code
_entity_poly.pdbx_strand_id
1 'polypeptide(L)'
;MNEATFPQSRPSMMRIPRRVVGAVVRAVRHLGRVTAGRVALAIAPQAARRPWLAGAYFWLLDDSFQRENRAVLWGAQAFDASKQGAGASPSLLRRNVHRIEKGILARPRRPVFALDYIEETITFLEGAVARCPSDEPLPPHLEWARDVIREYFEITRGRPEVAAVRARFEALQFPASCGAAAEPLTPYHRDLTVPSPVSFDDLLALSWRRRSVRWFLPRPVPRELIMKAVDVARQSPSACNRQPFHFKVFDDPTLV
;
A
#
# COMPACT_ATOMS: atom_id res chain seq x y z
N MET A 1 12.94 19.63 24.78
CA MET A 1 12.53 21.01 24.53
C MET A 1 13.67 21.70 23.82
N ASN A 2 13.59 21.88 22.51
CA ASN A 2 14.32 22.90 21.76
C ASN A 2 13.63 23.01 20.40
N GLU A 3 12.87 24.10 20.27
CA GLU A 3 12.26 24.53 19.02
C GLU A 3 13.32 25.12 18.11
N ALA A 4 13.48 24.57 16.92
CA ALA A 4 14.33 25.14 15.87
C ALA A 4 13.54 26.22 15.13
N THR A 5 13.88 27.48 15.38
CA THR A 5 13.34 28.67 14.71
C THR A 5 13.98 28.82 13.33
N PHE A 6 13.19 28.73 12.26
CA PHE A 6 13.62 29.07 10.88
C PHE A 6 13.45 30.58 10.62
N PRO A 7 14.41 31.27 9.98
CA PRO A 7 14.31 32.71 9.68
C PRO A 7 13.33 32.94 8.51
N GLN A 8 12.31 33.76 8.76
CA GLN A 8 11.39 34.26 7.75
C GLN A 8 11.93 35.56 7.12
N SER A 9 12.34 35.48 5.84
CA SER A 9 12.39 36.66 4.99
C SER A 9 11.67 36.36 3.68
N ARG A 10 10.42 36.85 3.56
CA ARG A 10 9.62 36.78 2.32
C ARG A 10 9.76 38.11 1.56
N PRO A 11 10.06 38.09 0.24
CA PRO A 11 9.88 39.27 -0.59
C PRO A 11 8.38 39.59 -0.73
N SER A 12 8.07 40.88 -0.65
CA SER A 12 6.72 41.43 -0.79
C SER A 12 6.23 41.25 -2.23
N MET A 13 5.47 40.17 -2.48
CA MET A 13 4.70 40.03 -3.71
C MET A 13 3.34 40.69 -3.56
N MET A 14 3.04 41.57 -4.52
CA MET A 14 1.78 42.31 -4.64
C MET A 14 0.58 41.34 -4.58
N ARG A 15 -0.21 41.43 -3.52
CA ARG A 15 -1.37 40.53 -3.28
C ARG A 15 -2.52 40.89 -4.22
N ILE A 16 -2.68 40.17 -5.33
CA ILE A 16 -3.92 40.24 -6.11
C ILE A 16 -5.05 39.65 -5.23
N PRO A 17 -6.18 40.36 -5.07
CA PRO A 17 -7.28 39.89 -4.22
C PRO A 17 -7.79 38.54 -4.70
N ARG A 18 -7.85 37.54 -3.83
CA ARG A 18 -8.30 36.17 -4.15
C ARG A 18 -9.66 36.12 -4.84
N ARG A 19 -10.54 37.11 -4.64
CA ARG A 19 -11.84 37.24 -5.28
C ARG A 19 -11.74 37.54 -6.79
N VAL A 20 -10.76 38.33 -7.21
CA VAL A 20 -10.55 38.69 -8.62
C VAL A 20 -9.96 37.51 -9.38
N VAL A 21 -8.98 36.82 -8.81
CA VAL A 21 -8.43 35.60 -9.39
C VAL A 21 -9.50 34.52 -9.52
N GLY A 22 -10.35 34.36 -8.53
CA GLY A 22 -11.46 33.39 -8.57
C GLY A 22 -12.55 33.74 -9.58
N ALA A 23 -12.80 35.02 -9.86
CA ALA A 23 -13.77 35.46 -10.86
C ALA A 23 -13.23 35.29 -12.29
N VAL A 24 -11.98 35.66 -12.52
CA VAL A 24 -11.30 35.47 -13.83
C VAL A 24 -11.18 33.99 -14.16
N VAL A 25 -10.77 33.15 -13.21
CA VAL A 25 -10.68 31.69 -13.38
C VAL A 25 -12.07 31.09 -13.66
N ARG A 26 -13.14 31.55 -13.02
CA ARG A 26 -14.51 31.10 -13.34
C ARG A 26 -14.99 31.55 -14.70
N ALA A 27 -14.72 32.80 -15.08
CA ALA A 27 -15.09 33.33 -16.38
C ALA A 27 -14.33 32.64 -17.53
N VAL A 28 -13.03 32.43 -17.39
CA VAL A 28 -12.20 31.69 -18.36
C VAL A 28 -12.65 30.23 -18.43
N ARG A 29 -12.99 29.61 -17.29
CA ARG A 29 -13.56 28.25 -17.27
C ARG A 29 -14.94 28.17 -17.90
N HIS A 30 -15.75 29.21 -17.84
CA HIS A 30 -17.10 29.18 -18.41
C HIS A 30 -17.13 29.45 -19.92
N LEU A 31 -16.34 30.38 -20.43
CA LEU A 31 -16.16 30.59 -21.88
C LEU A 31 -15.34 29.49 -22.54
N GLY A 32 -14.39 28.89 -21.78
CA GLY A 32 -13.50 27.87 -22.30
C GLY A 32 -14.08 26.47 -22.44
N ARG A 33 -15.18 26.14 -21.78
CA ARG A 33 -15.67 24.75 -21.74
C ARG A 33 -16.18 24.21 -23.08
N VAL A 34 -16.77 25.04 -23.92
CA VAL A 34 -17.32 24.60 -25.21
C VAL A 34 -16.27 24.63 -26.32
N THR A 35 -15.42 25.64 -26.34
CA THR A 35 -14.31 25.75 -27.31
C THR A 35 -13.11 24.91 -26.90
N ALA A 36 -12.76 24.86 -25.62
CA ALA A 36 -11.67 24.03 -25.12
C ALA A 36 -11.95 22.53 -25.29
N GLY A 37 -13.18 22.07 -25.15
CA GLY A 37 -13.55 20.68 -25.39
C GLY A 37 -13.31 20.24 -26.84
N ARG A 38 -13.58 21.10 -27.82
CA ARG A 38 -13.31 20.80 -29.23
C ARG A 38 -11.81 20.82 -29.56
N VAL A 39 -11.07 21.77 -29.03
CA VAL A 39 -9.61 21.87 -29.19
C VAL A 39 -8.93 20.71 -28.46
N ALA A 40 -9.38 20.39 -27.25
CA ALA A 40 -8.87 19.25 -26.49
C ALA A 40 -9.07 17.93 -27.25
N LEU A 41 -10.27 17.67 -27.77
CA LEU A 41 -10.57 16.48 -28.58
C LEU A 41 -9.71 16.40 -29.86
N ALA A 42 -9.43 17.54 -30.50
CA ALA A 42 -8.60 17.58 -31.70
C ALA A 42 -7.11 17.31 -31.42
N ILE A 43 -6.62 17.73 -30.23
CA ILE A 43 -5.21 17.56 -29.81
C ILE A 43 -4.98 16.20 -29.13
N ALA A 44 -6.00 15.62 -28.47
CA ALA A 44 -5.87 14.38 -27.71
C ALA A 44 -5.19 13.22 -28.47
N PRO A 45 -5.47 12.94 -29.76
CA PRO A 45 -4.79 11.87 -30.49
C PRO A 45 -3.30 12.11 -30.67
N GLN A 46 -2.86 13.36 -30.79
CA GLN A 46 -1.46 13.73 -30.91
C GLN A 46 -0.77 13.70 -29.54
N ALA A 47 -1.46 14.16 -28.50
CA ALA A 47 -0.99 14.13 -27.12
C ALA A 47 -0.77 12.67 -26.65
N ALA A 48 -1.68 11.76 -26.99
CA ALA A 48 -1.58 10.35 -26.61
C ALA A 48 -0.33 9.64 -27.17
N ARG A 49 0.24 10.14 -28.27
CA ARG A 49 1.42 9.53 -28.91
C ARG A 49 2.74 9.86 -28.22
N ARG A 50 2.79 10.88 -27.37
CA ARG A 50 4.04 11.35 -26.74
C ARG A 50 3.81 11.65 -25.26
N PRO A 51 4.54 10.99 -24.32
CA PRO A 51 4.32 11.12 -22.88
C PRO A 51 4.36 12.57 -22.38
N TRP A 52 5.27 13.41 -22.88
CA TRP A 52 5.37 14.81 -22.46
C TRP A 52 4.18 15.67 -22.94
N LEU A 53 3.63 15.38 -24.14
CA LEU A 53 2.43 16.06 -24.64
C LEU A 53 1.19 15.62 -23.85
N ALA A 54 1.09 14.35 -23.46
CA ALA A 54 0.02 13.88 -22.59
C ALA A 54 0.07 14.58 -21.23
N GLY A 55 1.25 14.72 -20.63
CA GLY A 55 1.44 15.48 -19.40
C GLY A 55 0.98 16.95 -19.54
N ALA A 56 1.40 17.63 -20.60
CA ALA A 56 1.00 19.00 -20.87
C ALA A 56 -0.52 19.15 -21.12
N TYR A 57 -1.12 18.19 -21.83
CA TYR A 57 -2.56 18.13 -22.06
C TYR A 57 -3.35 18.07 -20.75
N PHE A 58 -3.03 17.13 -19.86
CA PHE A 58 -3.70 16.99 -18.57
C PHE A 58 -3.40 18.15 -17.61
N TRP A 59 -2.29 18.84 -17.78
CA TRP A 59 -1.99 20.01 -16.97
C TRP A 59 -2.74 21.27 -17.45
N LEU A 60 -2.87 21.49 -18.75
CA LEU A 60 -3.39 22.72 -19.35
C LEU A 60 -4.87 22.64 -19.70
N LEU A 61 -5.35 21.49 -20.18
CA LEU A 61 -6.65 21.35 -20.85
C LEU A 61 -7.63 20.45 -20.08
N ASP A 62 -7.12 19.55 -19.24
CA ASP A 62 -7.94 18.57 -18.53
C ASP A 62 -7.46 18.41 -17.08
N ASP A 63 -8.31 18.67 -16.13
CA ASP A 63 -8.02 18.58 -14.70
C ASP A 63 -8.43 17.25 -14.05
N SER A 64 -8.87 16.27 -14.86
CA SER A 64 -9.41 14.99 -14.39
C SER A 64 -8.50 14.20 -13.46
N PHE A 65 -7.17 14.32 -13.65
CA PHE A 65 -6.17 13.59 -12.87
C PHE A 65 -5.35 14.45 -11.90
N GLN A 66 -5.77 15.68 -11.63
CA GLN A 66 -5.00 16.57 -10.73
C GLN A 66 -4.94 16.04 -9.30
N ARG A 67 -6.03 15.42 -8.82
CA ARG A 67 -6.08 14.82 -7.49
C ARG A 67 -5.13 13.64 -7.38
N GLU A 68 -5.14 12.76 -8.37
CA GLU A 68 -4.30 11.58 -8.45
C GLU A 68 -2.82 11.97 -8.57
N ASN A 69 -2.48 12.93 -9.41
CA ASN A 69 -1.13 13.46 -9.54
C ASN A 69 -0.60 14.01 -8.21
N ARG A 70 -1.43 14.78 -7.48
CA ARG A 70 -1.06 15.25 -6.14
C ARG A 70 -0.88 14.10 -5.17
N ALA A 71 -1.78 13.11 -5.17
CA ALA A 71 -1.70 11.96 -4.30
C ALA A 71 -0.42 11.14 -4.54
N VAL A 72 -0.03 10.96 -5.83
CA VAL A 72 1.23 10.30 -6.19
C VAL A 72 2.44 11.07 -5.67
N LEU A 73 2.50 12.39 -5.85
CA LEU A 73 3.60 13.21 -5.36
C LEU A 73 3.70 13.18 -3.82
N TRP A 74 2.57 13.32 -3.13
CA TRP A 74 2.53 13.19 -1.67
C TRP A 74 2.97 11.80 -1.20
N GLY A 75 2.50 10.76 -1.88
CA GLY A 75 2.88 9.38 -1.59
C GLY A 75 4.38 9.14 -1.79
N ALA A 76 4.96 9.69 -2.85
CA ALA A 76 6.40 9.60 -3.11
C ALA A 76 7.22 10.29 -2.00
N GLN A 77 6.83 11.50 -1.59
CA GLN A 77 7.49 12.22 -0.51
C GLN A 77 7.38 11.47 0.84
N ALA A 78 6.18 10.98 1.16
CA ALA A 78 5.97 10.19 2.39
C ALA A 78 6.78 8.90 2.38
N PHE A 79 6.89 8.25 1.22
CA PHE A 79 7.71 7.05 1.06
C PHE A 79 9.20 7.36 1.25
N ASP A 80 9.72 8.43 0.65
CA ASP A 80 11.13 8.81 0.82
C ASP A 80 11.45 9.23 2.26
N ALA A 81 10.55 9.94 2.91
CA ALA A 81 10.68 10.26 4.33
C ALA A 81 10.70 8.99 5.21
N SER A 82 9.90 7.97 4.85
CA SER A 82 9.85 6.71 5.58
C SER A 82 11.13 5.88 5.50
N LYS A 83 11.97 6.09 4.48
CA LYS A 83 13.29 5.45 4.36
C LYS A 83 14.32 6.05 5.32
N GLN A 84 14.18 7.33 5.64
CA GLN A 84 15.13 8.08 6.48
C GLN A 84 14.79 7.99 7.97
N GLY A 85 13.57 7.61 8.33
CA GLY A 85 13.16 7.41 9.72
C GLY A 85 13.81 6.17 10.32
N ALA A 86 14.24 6.26 11.59
CA ALA A 86 14.93 5.20 12.31
C ALA A 86 14.13 3.88 12.28
N GLY A 87 14.40 3.06 11.29
CA GLY A 87 14.13 1.62 11.31
C GLY A 87 12.71 1.16 11.04
N ALA A 88 11.77 1.96 10.49
CA ALA A 88 10.44 1.39 10.38
C ALA A 88 9.55 1.89 9.24
N SER A 89 9.83 1.46 8.06
CA SER A 89 8.82 1.50 7.01
C SER A 89 8.08 0.16 6.92
N PRO A 90 6.84 0.04 7.42
CA PRO A 90 6.06 -1.19 7.29
C PRO A 90 5.90 -1.63 5.84
N SER A 91 5.80 -0.67 4.91
CA SER A 91 5.69 -0.93 3.48
C SER A 91 6.95 -1.54 2.89
N LEU A 92 8.13 -1.09 3.34
CA LEU A 92 9.42 -1.62 2.90
C LEU A 92 9.67 -3.01 3.48
N LEU A 93 9.41 -3.20 4.77
CA LEU A 93 9.49 -4.52 5.40
C LEU A 93 8.62 -5.54 4.65
N ARG A 94 7.33 -5.24 4.43
CA ARG A 94 6.42 -6.14 3.69
C ARG A 94 6.92 -6.42 2.27
N ARG A 95 7.38 -5.39 1.54
CA ARG A 95 7.96 -5.57 0.21
C ARG A 95 9.15 -6.51 0.22
N ASN A 96 10.08 -6.32 1.15
CA ASN A 96 11.30 -7.09 1.22
C ASN A 96 11.03 -8.54 1.64
N VAL A 97 10.18 -8.76 2.64
CA VAL A 97 9.74 -10.11 3.05
C VAL A 97 9.08 -10.84 1.88
N HIS A 98 8.18 -10.19 1.15
CA HIS A 98 7.57 -10.80 -0.05
C HIS A 98 8.61 -11.11 -1.16
N ARG A 99 9.65 -10.29 -1.32
CA ARG A 99 10.76 -10.61 -2.24
C ARG A 99 11.55 -11.84 -1.77
N ILE A 100 11.72 -12.00 -0.46
CA ILE A 100 12.34 -13.20 0.13
C ILE A 100 11.48 -14.44 -0.17
N GLU A 101 10.17 -14.40 0.05
CA GLU A 101 9.25 -15.48 -0.33
C GLU A 101 9.41 -15.89 -1.79
N LYS A 102 9.44 -14.92 -2.70
CA LYS A 102 9.67 -15.20 -4.12
C LYS A 102 11.02 -15.87 -4.38
N GLY A 103 12.06 -15.51 -3.63
CA GLY A 103 13.37 -16.16 -3.67
C GLY A 103 13.32 -17.61 -3.16
N ILE A 104 12.58 -17.86 -2.09
CA ILE A 104 12.33 -19.20 -1.53
C ILE A 104 11.61 -20.09 -2.56
N LEU A 105 10.63 -19.53 -3.25
CA LEU A 105 9.84 -20.25 -4.26
C LEU A 105 10.54 -20.44 -5.61
N ALA A 106 11.59 -19.69 -5.91
CA ALA A 106 12.25 -19.71 -7.22
C ALA A 106 12.77 -21.11 -7.60
N ARG A 107 12.61 -21.45 -8.87
CA ARG A 107 13.11 -22.73 -9.44
C ARG A 107 13.78 -22.45 -10.80
N PRO A 108 15.08 -22.70 -10.95
CA PRO A 108 16.05 -23.11 -9.91
C PRO A 108 16.28 -21.99 -8.88
N ARG A 109 16.41 -22.35 -7.60
CA ARG A 109 16.71 -21.40 -6.54
C ARG A 109 18.20 -21.11 -6.48
N ARG A 110 18.57 -19.83 -6.35
CA ARG A 110 19.95 -19.45 -6.08
C ARG A 110 20.37 -19.93 -4.67
N PRO A 111 21.60 -20.40 -4.48
CA PRO A 111 22.08 -20.82 -3.16
C PRO A 111 22.06 -19.68 -2.12
N VAL A 112 22.34 -18.46 -2.57
CA VAL A 112 22.21 -17.22 -1.79
C VAL A 112 21.48 -16.19 -2.64
N PHE A 113 20.60 -15.44 -2.02
CA PHE A 113 19.79 -14.38 -2.64
C PHE A 113 19.48 -13.28 -1.62
N ALA A 114 18.82 -12.20 -2.02
CA ALA A 114 18.42 -11.07 -1.18
C ALA A 114 19.59 -10.25 -0.57
N LEU A 115 20.83 -10.43 -0.99
CA LEU A 115 22.00 -9.75 -0.42
C LEU A 115 21.90 -8.23 -0.50
N ASP A 116 21.23 -7.71 -1.52
CA ASP A 116 21.04 -6.28 -1.75
C ASP A 116 20.01 -5.61 -0.82
N TYR A 117 19.25 -6.39 -0.05
CA TYR A 117 18.20 -5.82 0.83
C TYR A 117 17.98 -6.58 2.14
N ILE A 118 18.69 -7.66 2.43
CA ILE A 118 18.48 -8.42 3.66
C ILE A 118 18.88 -7.63 4.90
N GLU A 119 19.97 -6.86 4.86
CA GLU A 119 20.38 -6.00 5.97
C GLU A 119 19.33 -4.93 6.27
N GLU A 120 18.85 -4.23 5.24
CA GLU A 120 17.78 -3.27 5.36
C GLU A 120 16.51 -3.93 5.96
N THR A 121 16.21 -5.16 5.53
CA THR A 121 15.05 -5.91 6.00
C THR A 121 15.14 -6.21 7.50
N ILE A 122 16.30 -6.65 7.97
CA ILE A 122 16.52 -6.91 9.40
C ILE A 122 16.46 -5.61 10.20
N THR A 123 17.04 -4.53 9.71
CA THR A 123 16.96 -3.21 10.36
C THR A 123 15.50 -2.74 10.50
N PHE A 124 14.67 -2.93 9.49
CA PHE A 124 13.24 -2.60 9.58
C PHE A 124 12.49 -3.53 10.54
N LEU A 125 12.84 -4.81 10.59
CA LEU A 125 12.24 -5.77 11.51
C LEU A 125 12.62 -5.43 12.97
N GLU A 126 13.89 -5.16 13.25
CA GLU A 126 14.38 -4.72 14.56
C GLU A 126 13.59 -3.49 15.06
N GLY A 127 13.50 -2.47 14.22
CA GLY A 127 12.75 -1.27 14.56
C GLY A 127 11.25 -1.49 14.69
N ALA A 128 10.66 -2.46 13.99
CA ALA A 128 9.25 -2.82 14.13
C ALA A 128 8.99 -3.58 15.44
N VAL A 129 9.84 -4.56 15.76
CA VAL A 129 9.74 -5.36 16.99
C VAL A 129 9.97 -4.49 18.23
N ALA A 130 10.94 -3.58 18.19
CA ALA A 130 11.22 -2.67 19.31
C ALA A 130 10.05 -1.73 19.67
N ARG A 131 9.09 -1.56 18.76
CA ARG A 131 7.86 -0.77 19.01
C ARG A 131 6.66 -1.62 19.43
N CYS A 132 6.77 -2.94 19.42
CA CYS A 132 5.71 -3.79 19.95
C CYS A 132 5.71 -3.71 21.47
N PRO A 133 4.56 -3.48 22.10
CA PRO A 133 4.44 -3.64 23.54
C PRO A 133 4.81 -5.07 23.95
N SER A 134 5.54 -5.21 25.05
CA SER A 134 5.99 -6.53 25.52
C SER A 134 4.87 -7.41 26.08
N ASP A 135 3.75 -6.81 26.45
CA ASP A 135 2.54 -7.42 27.01
C ASP A 135 1.48 -7.75 25.94
N GLU A 136 1.70 -7.32 24.72
CA GLU A 136 0.82 -7.63 23.59
C GLU A 136 1.42 -8.73 22.69
N PRO A 137 0.57 -9.56 22.06
CA PRO A 137 1.04 -10.56 21.13
C PRO A 137 1.65 -9.92 19.88
N LEU A 138 2.63 -10.62 19.29
CA LEU A 138 3.26 -10.16 18.06
C LEU A 138 2.23 -9.98 16.95
N PRO A 139 2.13 -8.80 16.31
CA PRO A 139 1.18 -8.57 15.23
C PRO A 139 1.34 -9.57 14.08
N PRO A 140 0.26 -10.08 13.45
CA PRO A 140 0.32 -11.12 12.41
C PRO A 140 1.27 -10.84 11.25
N HIS A 141 1.43 -9.58 10.86
CA HIS A 141 2.35 -9.20 9.79
C HIS A 141 3.83 -9.29 10.20
N LEU A 142 4.14 -9.19 11.48
CA LEU A 142 5.49 -9.41 12.01
C LEU A 142 5.73 -10.89 12.29
N GLU A 143 4.71 -11.66 12.65
CA GLU A 143 4.79 -13.12 12.70
C GLU A 143 5.17 -13.68 11.33
N TRP A 144 4.45 -13.28 10.29
CA TRP A 144 4.78 -13.63 8.90
C TRP A 144 6.22 -13.22 8.53
N ALA A 145 6.62 -11.99 8.86
CA ALA A 145 7.98 -11.51 8.58
C ALA A 145 9.04 -12.37 9.28
N ARG A 146 8.83 -12.67 10.57
CA ARG A 146 9.71 -13.54 11.37
C ARG A 146 9.85 -14.92 10.74
N ASP A 147 8.74 -15.54 10.37
CA ASP A 147 8.72 -16.92 9.89
C ASP A 147 9.37 -17.05 8.51
N VAL A 148 9.07 -16.13 7.59
CA VAL A 148 9.71 -16.10 6.26
C VAL A 148 11.20 -15.84 6.36
N ILE A 149 11.64 -14.94 7.23
CA ILE A 149 13.07 -14.63 7.43
C ILE A 149 13.78 -15.80 8.11
N ARG A 150 13.13 -16.48 9.04
CA ARG A 150 13.66 -17.71 9.66
C ARG A 150 13.89 -18.78 8.60
N GLU A 151 12.90 -19.04 7.74
CA GLU A 151 13.01 -20.00 6.64
C GLU A 151 14.14 -19.61 5.66
N TYR A 152 14.29 -18.34 5.35
CA TYR A 152 15.40 -17.83 4.55
C TYR A 152 16.75 -18.19 5.15
N PHE A 153 16.94 -17.99 6.46
CA PHE A 153 18.20 -18.32 7.13
C PHE A 153 18.43 -19.82 7.28
N GLU A 154 17.38 -20.63 7.34
CA GLU A 154 17.54 -22.10 7.27
C GLU A 154 18.03 -22.53 5.88
N ILE A 155 17.45 -21.99 4.82
CA ILE A 155 17.83 -22.28 3.43
C ILE A 155 19.27 -21.80 3.13
N THR A 156 19.70 -20.70 3.72
CA THR A 156 21.03 -20.11 3.53
C THR A 156 22.02 -20.51 4.64
N ARG A 157 21.73 -21.57 5.39
CA ARG A 157 22.59 -22.05 6.47
C ARG A 157 24.02 -22.32 5.98
N GLY A 158 25.01 -21.91 6.75
CA GLY A 158 26.42 -22.08 6.42
C GLY A 158 26.96 -21.14 5.34
N ARG A 159 26.20 -20.14 4.91
CA ARG A 159 26.66 -19.12 3.95
C ARG A 159 27.26 -17.93 4.68
N PRO A 160 28.57 -17.65 4.48
CA PRO A 160 29.25 -16.57 5.18
C PRO A 160 28.69 -15.19 4.83
N GLU A 161 28.14 -15.01 3.61
CA GLU A 161 27.61 -13.76 3.10
C GLU A 161 26.44 -13.22 3.94
N VAL A 162 25.75 -14.09 4.65
CA VAL A 162 24.57 -13.72 5.48
C VAL A 162 24.80 -13.97 6.98
N ALA A 163 25.97 -14.42 7.38
CA ALA A 163 26.24 -14.83 8.76
C ALA A 163 26.03 -13.70 9.78
N ALA A 164 26.53 -12.51 9.50
CA ALA A 164 26.39 -11.35 10.38
C ALA A 164 24.94 -10.90 10.54
N VAL A 165 24.19 -10.86 9.43
CA VAL A 165 22.78 -10.46 9.44
C VAL A 165 21.91 -11.52 10.11
N ARG A 166 22.25 -12.80 9.94
CA ARG A 166 21.63 -13.91 10.66
C ARG A 166 21.78 -13.75 12.17
N ALA A 167 23.00 -13.48 12.66
CA ALA A 167 23.25 -13.29 14.08
C ALA A 167 22.40 -12.15 14.67
N ARG A 168 22.21 -11.06 13.93
CA ARG A 168 21.29 -9.97 14.32
C ARG A 168 19.86 -10.46 14.47
N PHE A 169 19.38 -11.24 13.51
CA PHE A 169 18.02 -11.81 13.56
C PHE A 169 17.85 -12.78 14.74
N GLU A 170 18.83 -13.64 14.99
CA GLU A 170 18.80 -14.61 16.09
C GLU A 170 18.85 -13.95 17.47
N ALA A 171 19.41 -12.75 17.57
CA ALA A 171 19.43 -11.95 18.79
C ALA A 171 18.11 -11.25 19.10
N LEU A 172 17.16 -11.19 18.14
CA LEU A 172 15.88 -10.53 18.33
C LEU A 172 14.98 -11.28 19.32
N GLN A 173 14.45 -10.55 20.27
CA GLN A 173 13.43 -11.05 21.21
C GLN A 173 12.05 -10.71 20.64
N PHE A 174 11.31 -11.73 20.25
CA PHE A 174 9.94 -11.55 19.75
C PHE A 174 8.94 -11.72 20.88
N PRO A 175 7.92 -10.85 20.99
CA PRO A 175 6.77 -11.11 21.85
C PRO A 175 6.10 -12.46 21.52
N ALA A 176 5.30 -12.97 22.43
CA ALA A 176 4.55 -14.20 22.20
C ALA A 176 3.65 -14.10 20.96
N SER A 177 3.48 -15.19 20.24
CA SER A 177 2.60 -15.22 19.07
C SER A 177 1.12 -15.12 19.46
N CYS A 178 0.33 -14.49 18.61
CA CYS A 178 -1.12 -14.38 18.76
C CYS A 178 -1.81 -15.68 18.35
N GLY A 179 -1.69 -16.74 19.14
CA GLY A 179 -2.39 -18.01 18.92
C GLY A 179 -1.52 -19.23 19.17
N ALA A 180 -2.17 -20.34 19.52
CA ALA A 180 -1.49 -21.61 19.70
C ALA A 180 -0.94 -22.10 18.37
N ALA A 181 0.37 -22.33 18.32
CA ALA A 181 1.14 -23.09 17.33
C ALA A 181 0.44 -23.33 15.97
N ALA A 182 0.05 -22.28 15.31
CA ALA A 182 -0.25 -22.37 13.89
C ALA A 182 1.04 -22.74 13.14
N GLU A 183 0.92 -23.46 12.03
CA GLU A 183 2.05 -23.72 11.16
C GLU A 183 2.74 -22.40 10.77
N PRO A 184 4.08 -22.43 10.54
CA PRO A 184 4.81 -21.22 10.16
C PRO A 184 4.20 -20.54 8.95
N LEU A 185 4.12 -19.22 8.97
CA LEU A 185 3.59 -18.41 7.88
C LEU A 185 4.61 -18.27 6.74
N THR A 186 4.99 -19.41 6.16
CA THR A 186 5.96 -19.51 5.07
C THR A 186 5.30 -20.03 3.80
N PRO A 187 5.90 -19.86 2.61
CA PRO A 187 5.43 -20.51 1.41
C PRO A 187 5.35 -22.03 1.57
N TYR A 188 4.22 -22.61 1.22
CA TYR A 188 3.96 -24.05 1.35
C TYR A 188 3.54 -24.69 0.03
N HIS A 189 3.70 -26.00 -0.04
CA HIS A 189 3.17 -26.78 -1.15
C HIS A 189 1.67 -27.02 -0.95
N ARG A 190 0.88 -26.56 -1.92
CA ARG A 190 -0.55 -26.84 -1.92
C ARG A 190 -0.79 -28.31 -2.29
N ASP A 191 -1.54 -29.01 -1.47
CA ASP A 191 -2.04 -30.33 -1.83
C ASP A 191 -3.17 -30.19 -2.87
N LEU A 192 -2.86 -30.55 -4.12
CA LEU A 192 -3.81 -30.46 -5.22
C LEU A 192 -4.84 -31.61 -5.22
N THR A 193 -4.68 -32.62 -4.36
CA THR A 193 -5.66 -33.70 -4.19
C THR A 193 -6.86 -33.26 -3.35
N VAL A 194 -6.70 -32.22 -2.55
CA VAL A 194 -7.79 -31.62 -1.76
C VAL A 194 -8.60 -30.69 -2.67
N PRO A 195 -9.86 -31.03 -3.00
CA PRO A 195 -10.69 -30.18 -3.84
C PRO A 195 -11.06 -28.87 -3.16
N SER A 196 -11.34 -27.85 -3.95
CA SER A 196 -11.94 -26.61 -3.43
C SER A 196 -13.31 -26.91 -2.79
N PRO A 197 -13.61 -26.38 -1.60
CA PRO A 197 -14.93 -26.49 -1.00
C PRO A 197 -16.00 -25.67 -1.75
N VAL A 198 -15.59 -24.79 -2.67
CA VAL A 198 -16.46 -23.96 -3.50
C VAL A 198 -16.35 -24.44 -4.94
N SER A 199 -17.48 -24.84 -5.54
CA SER A 199 -17.55 -25.25 -6.94
C SER A 199 -17.45 -24.03 -7.87
N PHE A 200 -17.16 -24.27 -9.15
CA PHE A 200 -17.22 -23.24 -10.18
C PHE A 200 -18.63 -22.64 -10.29
N ASP A 201 -19.66 -23.46 -10.23
CA ASP A 201 -21.06 -23.05 -10.39
C ASP A 201 -21.52 -22.16 -9.22
N ASP A 202 -21.10 -22.47 -7.98
CA ASP A 202 -21.37 -21.62 -6.82
C ASP A 202 -20.72 -20.24 -6.96
N LEU A 203 -19.46 -20.20 -7.39
CA LEU A 203 -18.74 -18.95 -7.63
C LEU A 203 -19.39 -18.14 -8.75
N LEU A 204 -19.80 -18.80 -9.84
CA LEU A 204 -20.47 -18.16 -10.96
C LEU A 204 -21.84 -17.62 -10.57
N ALA A 205 -22.63 -18.40 -9.82
CA ALA A 205 -23.93 -17.97 -9.29
C ALA A 205 -23.81 -16.73 -8.38
N LEU A 206 -22.82 -16.73 -7.48
CA LEU A 206 -22.52 -15.59 -6.62
C LEU A 206 -22.11 -14.36 -7.44
N SER A 207 -21.28 -14.53 -8.46
CA SER A 207 -20.85 -13.47 -9.36
C SER A 207 -22.01 -12.85 -10.13
N TRP A 208 -22.95 -13.67 -10.60
CA TRP A 208 -24.17 -13.19 -11.25
C TRP A 208 -25.14 -12.50 -10.29
N ARG A 209 -25.21 -12.95 -9.05
CA ARG A 209 -26.04 -12.32 -8.02
C ARG A 209 -25.55 -10.92 -7.68
N ARG A 210 -24.25 -10.63 -7.76
CA ARG A 210 -23.71 -9.31 -7.51
C ARG A 210 -24.23 -8.31 -8.57
N ARG A 211 -24.89 -7.25 -8.12
CA ARG A 211 -25.40 -6.15 -8.96
C ARG A 211 -25.07 -4.82 -8.32
N SER A 212 -25.08 -3.77 -9.13
CA SER A 212 -25.02 -2.39 -8.64
C SER A 212 -26.39 -2.01 -8.06
N VAL A 213 -26.54 -2.17 -6.76
CA VAL A 213 -27.75 -1.77 -6.03
C VAL A 213 -27.61 -0.31 -5.64
N ARG A 214 -28.65 0.49 -5.90
CA ARG A 214 -28.67 1.93 -5.59
C ARG A 214 -29.81 2.33 -4.64
N TRP A 215 -30.71 1.42 -4.34
CA TRP A 215 -31.83 1.62 -3.44
C TRP A 215 -31.74 0.58 -2.33
N PHE A 216 -31.69 1.05 -1.11
CA PHE A 216 -31.54 0.20 0.06
C PHE A 216 -32.77 0.35 0.96
N LEU A 217 -33.10 -0.71 1.67
CA LEU A 217 -34.11 -0.65 2.71
C LEU A 217 -33.56 0.15 3.89
N PRO A 218 -34.41 0.91 4.62
CA PRO A 218 -33.99 1.65 5.80
C PRO A 218 -33.82 0.69 7.00
N ARG A 219 -32.88 -0.23 6.89
CA ARG A 219 -32.53 -1.19 7.95
C ARG A 219 -31.05 -1.08 8.26
N PRO A 220 -30.69 -1.04 9.57
CA PRO A 220 -29.28 -1.09 9.96
C PRO A 220 -28.65 -2.42 9.50
N VAL A 221 -27.42 -2.38 9.05
CA VAL A 221 -26.64 -3.58 8.75
C VAL A 221 -25.95 -4.04 10.03
N PRO A 222 -26.15 -5.29 10.48
CA PRO A 222 -25.48 -5.82 11.65
C PRO A 222 -23.95 -5.71 11.52
N ARG A 223 -23.28 -5.24 12.58
CA ARG A 223 -21.83 -5.04 12.62
C ARG A 223 -21.07 -6.30 12.23
N GLU A 224 -21.55 -7.48 12.63
CA GLU A 224 -20.92 -8.78 12.31
C GLU A 224 -20.89 -9.04 10.79
N LEU A 225 -21.94 -8.64 10.07
CA LEU A 225 -21.96 -8.78 8.60
C LEU A 225 -20.98 -7.83 7.94
N ILE A 226 -20.83 -6.62 8.47
CA ILE A 226 -19.83 -5.67 7.99
C ILE A 226 -18.42 -6.23 8.20
N MET A 227 -18.14 -6.78 9.39
CA MET A 227 -16.84 -7.40 9.69
C MET A 227 -16.55 -8.59 8.77
N LYS A 228 -17.52 -9.49 8.54
CA LYS A 228 -17.37 -10.58 7.57
C LYS A 228 -17.08 -10.09 6.16
N ALA A 229 -17.72 -9.01 5.71
CA ALA A 229 -17.44 -8.40 4.42
C ALA A 229 -16.01 -7.82 4.35
N VAL A 230 -15.54 -7.19 5.43
CA VAL A 230 -14.16 -6.71 5.55
C VAL A 230 -13.16 -7.88 5.51
N ASP A 231 -13.46 -9.00 6.18
CA ASP A 231 -12.59 -10.18 6.16
C ASP A 231 -12.42 -10.77 4.75
N VAL A 232 -13.50 -10.80 3.97
CA VAL A 232 -13.43 -11.19 2.56
C VAL A 232 -12.61 -10.17 1.75
N ALA A 233 -12.88 -8.88 1.93
CA ALA A 233 -12.20 -7.81 1.20
C ALA A 233 -10.67 -7.77 1.49
N ARG A 234 -10.25 -8.11 2.71
CA ARG A 234 -8.84 -8.22 3.10
C ARG A 234 -8.06 -9.30 2.35
N GLN A 235 -8.75 -10.30 1.76
CA GLN A 235 -8.11 -11.33 0.94
C GLN A 235 -7.71 -10.82 -0.45
N SER A 236 -8.08 -9.59 -0.81
CA SER A 236 -7.70 -9.00 -2.08
C SER A 236 -6.18 -8.90 -2.22
N PRO A 237 -5.61 -9.29 -3.36
CA PRO A 237 -4.18 -9.17 -3.58
C PRO A 237 -3.76 -7.70 -3.63
N SER A 238 -2.54 -7.43 -3.19
CA SER A 238 -1.94 -6.11 -3.29
C SER A 238 -0.49 -6.21 -3.80
N ALA A 239 0.01 -5.14 -4.44
CA ALA A 239 1.37 -5.11 -4.94
C ALA A 239 2.38 -5.38 -3.81
N CYS A 240 3.21 -6.42 -3.95
CA CYS A 240 4.17 -6.87 -2.94
C CYS A 240 3.54 -7.13 -1.55
N ASN A 241 2.31 -7.57 -1.50
CA ASN A 241 1.56 -7.82 -0.26
C ASN A 241 1.59 -6.63 0.74
N ARG A 242 1.62 -5.39 0.22
CA ARG A 242 1.72 -4.19 1.05
C ARG A 242 0.43 -3.87 1.78
N GLN A 243 -0.71 -4.33 1.27
CA GLN A 243 -2.05 -4.14 1.83
C GLN A 243 -2.34 -2.67 2.21
N PRO A 244 -2.27 -1.72 1.27
CA PRO A 244 -2.36 -0.28 1.55
C PRO A 244 -3.81 0.22 1.65
N PHE A 245 -4.74 -0.62 2.04
CA PHE A 245 -6.15 -0.27 2.14
C PHE A 245 -6.56 -0.05 3.59
N HIS A 246 -7.46 0.89 3.77
CA HIS A 246 -8.15 1.17 5.02
C HIS A 246 -9.65 1.09 4.80
N PHE A 247 -10.36 0.43 5.71
CA PHE A 247 -11.82 0.36 5.69
C PHE A 247 -12.38 1.41 6.64
N LYS A 248 -13.26 2.26 6.13
CA LYS A 248 -14.03 3.22 6.91
C LYS A 248 -15.50 2.89 6.76
N VAL A 249 -16.17 2.68 7.87
CA VAL A 249 -17.60 2.39 7.93
C VAL A 249 -18.32 3.63 8.46
N PHE A 250 -19.32 4.07 7.75
CA PHE A 250 -20.21 5.17 8.15
C PHE A 250 -21.59 4.57 8.33
N ASP A 251 -22.10 4.54 9.54
CA ASP A 251 -23.40 3.97 9.94
C ASP A 251 -24.30 5.00 10.66
N ASP A 252 -23.81 6.22 10.80
CA ASP A 252 -24.61 7.33 11.32
C ASP A 252 -25.50 7.89 10.19
N PRO A 253 -26.84 7.85 10.33
CA PRO A 253 -27.77 8.38 9.32
C PRO A 253 -27.58 9.87 8.99
N THR A 254 -26.90 10.64 9.86
CA THR A 254 -26.61 12.06 9.62
C THR A 254 -25.40 12.26 8.71
N LEU A 255 -24.60 11.22 8.49
CA LEU A 255 -23.39 11.23 7.65
C LEU A 255 -23.58 10.56 6.29
N VAL A 256 -24.70 9.89 6.09
CA VAL A 256 -25.11 9.15 4.89
C VAL A 256 -26.31 9.85 4.23
#